data_0f5cd827f7b29748d614c4e6e2359e80
#
_entry.id   0f5cd827f7b29748d614c4e6e2359e80
#
_cell.length_a   1.000
_cell.length_b   1.000
_cell.length_c   1.000
_cell.angle_alpha   90.00
_cell.angle_beta   90.00
_cell.angle_gamma   90.00
#
_symmetry.space_group_name_H-M   'P 1'
#
loop_
_entity.id
_entity.type
_entity.pdbx_description
1 polymer ?
#
loop_
_entity_poly.entity_id
_entity_poly.type
_entity_poly.pdbx_seq_one_letter_code
_entity_poly.pdbx_strand_id
1 'polypeptide(L)'
;MKRIAVILIIFTLLSGCVSRQETPTIQDQEVIATLVAATLTAEPHSLNPPDQPADTQAPPEDGSPQPPLPSSTATETPTPTLTLTPTATNTPETVPGDPVLSLGTPTLKDTFADGSIFYLYDESQSSFAVVEGQMVLTAKKADGYETWSLSWGDLTDFYLEITGTFGEECGGKDRYGMIFRAPDTSQGYLITISCDGSFRLSAWDSEDEEYTEIKGWTGSGHINAGPGGTNRLGIKVKGSTLTGYINGHQVFEKTDSAFSKGRFGVLVAATDTPGFTAYLSQAVYWKLP
;
A
#
# COMPACT_ATOMS: atom_id res chain seq x y z
N MET A 1 -12.84 50.67 51.11
CA MET A 1 -13.90 51.05 50.16
C MET A 1 -13.71 50.24 48.89
N LYS A 2 -14.48 49.15 48.76
CA LYS A 2 -14.42 48.21 47.60
C LYS A 2 -15.43 48.66 46.56
N ARG A 3 -14.99 48.96 45.34
CA ARG A 3 -15.87 49.24 44.20
C ARG A 3 -16.16 47.95 43.47
N ILE A 4 -17.42 47.50 43.46
CA ILE A 4 -17.96 46.38 42.73
C ILE A 4 -18.36 46.90 41.37
N ALA A 5 -17.73 46.42 40.30
CA ALA A 5 -18.15 46.67 38.92
C ALA A 5 -19.11 45.53 38.48
N VAL A 6 -20.34 45.89 38.21
CA VAL A 6 -21.35 44.99 37.62
C VAL A 6 -21.19 45.04 36.12
N ILE A 7 -20.82 43.90 35.51
CA ILE A 7 -20.79 43.73 34.06
C ILE A 7 -22.14 43.14 33.63
N LEU A 8 -22.89 43.93 32.87
CA LEU A 8 -24.14 43.55 32.26
C LEU A 8 -23.83 42.80 30.94
N ILE A 9 -24.09 41.53 30.90
CA ILE A 9 -23.97 40.72 29.66
C ILE A 9 -25.30 40.78 28.90
N ILE A 10 -25.29 41.44 27.73
CA ILE A 10 -26.42 41.51 26.79
C ILE A 10 -26.33 40.24 25.92
N PHE A 11 -27.31 39.36 26.09
CA PHE A 11 -27.54 38.22 25.19
C PHE A 11 -28.29 38.71 23.93
N THR A 12 -27.62 38.78 22.80
CA THR A 12 -28.27 38.91 21.49
C THR A 12 -28.58 37.54 20.92
N LEU A 13 -29.86 37.21 20.84
CA LEU A 13 -30.37 36.03 20.15
C LEU A 13 -30.25 36.25 18.63
N LEU A 14 -29.30 35.58 18.00
CA LEU A 14 -29.21 35.41 16.56
C LEU A 14 -30.01 34.16 16.17
N SER A 15 -31.19 34.38 15.60
CA SER A 15 -31.96 33.32 14.93
C SER A 15 -31.26 32.94 13.64
N GLY A 16 -30.46 31.83 13.65
CA GLY A 16 -29.90 31.23 12.47
C GLY A 16 -30.93 30.36 11.77
N CYS A 17 -31.21 30.66 10.51
CA CYS A 17 -32.01 29.80 9.63
C CYS A 17 -31.30 28.45 9.45
N VAL A 18 -31.87 27.37 9.96
CA VAL A 18 -31.50 26.00 9.61
C VAL A 18 -32.01 25.75 8.20
N SER A 19 -31.10 25.66 7.23
CA SER A 19 -31.41 25.15 5.91
C SER A 19 -31.65 23.64 6.02
N ARG A 20 -32.91 23.26 5.75
CA ARG A 20 -33.34 21.86 5.70
C ARG A 20 -32.70 21.21 4.47
N GLN A 21 -31.79 20.30 4.68
CA GLN A 21 -31.23 19.45 3.63
C GLN A 21 -32.32 18.49 3.17
N GLU A 22 -32.82 18.66 1.96
CA GLU A 22 -33.82 17.78 1.36
C GLU A 22 -33.16 16.47 0.97
N THR A 23 -33.69 15.37 1.46
CA THR A 23 -33.30 14.01 1.03
C THR A 23 -33.76 13.82 -0.42
N PRO A 24 -32.90 13.32 -1.33
CA PRO A 24 -33.27 13.08 -2.72
C PRO A 24 -34.42 12.07 -2.81
N THR A 25 -35.43 12.39 -3.63
CA THR A 25 -36.59 11.55 -3.85
C THR A 25 -36.31 10.45 -4.87
N ILE A 26 -37.12 9.38 -4.85
CA ILE A 26 -36.97 8.19 -5.72
C ILE A 26 -36.91 8.53 -7.22
N GLN A 27 -37.38 9.70 -7.66
CA GLN A 27 -37.31 10.15 -9.05
C GLN A 27 -35.90 10.51 -9.51
N ASP A 28 -35.00 10.92 -8.61
CA ASP A 28 -33.61 11.26 -8.97
C ASP A 28 -32.75 10.01 -9.25
N GLN A 29 -33.14 8.85 -8.73
CA GLN A 29 -32.44 7.59 -8.99
C GLN A 29 -32.74 7.00 -10.38
N GLU A 30 -33.93 7.24 -10.96
CA GLU A 30 -34.25 6.75 -12.31
C GLU A 30 -33.49 7.50 -13.42
N VAL A 31 -33.17 8.78 -13.21
CA VAL A 31 -32.43 9.58 -14.20
C VAL A 31 -30.97 9.13 -14.29
N ILE A 32 -30.37 8.72 -13.17
CA ILE A 32 -28.99 8.22 -13.14
C ILE A 32 -28.89 6.84 -13.80
N ALA A 33 -29.87 5.96 -13.58
CA ALA A 33 -29.92 4.63 -14.20
C ALA A 33 -30.06 4.69 -15.73
N THR A 34 -30.79 5.68 -16.25
CA THR A 34 -31.01 5.85 -17.71
C THR A 34 -29.77 6.39 -18.42
N LEU A 35 -28.93 7.18 -17.76
CA LEU A 35 -27.68 7.71 -18.32
C LEU A 35 -26.57 6.63 -18.42
N VAL A 36 -26.54 5.67 -17.50
CA VAL A 36 -25.56 4.56 -17.52
C VAL A 36 -25.89 3.53 -18.60
N ALA A 37 -27.19 3.31 -18.91
CA ALA A 37 -27.61 2.36 -19.95
C ALA A 37 -27.34 2.85 -21.39
N ALA A 38 -27.22 4.17 -21.62
CA ALA A 38 -26.99 4.75 -22.96
C ALA A 38 -25.53 4.68 -23.43
N THR A 39 -24.58 4.36 -22.57
CA THR A 39 -23.14 4.36 -22.92
C THR A 39 -22.61 2.95 -23.30
N LEU A 40 -23.44 1.92 -23.25
CA LEU A 40 -23.02 0.50 -23.47
C LEU A 40 -23.37 -0.06 -24.85
N THR A 41 -23.88 0.74 -25.80
CA THR A 41 -24.20 0.32 -27.17
C THR A 41 -23.38 1.09 -28.21
N ALA A 42 -22.05 0.94 -28.18
CA ALA A 42 -21.20 1.26 -29.32
C ALA A 42 -20.70 -0.03 -29.97
N GLU A 43 -21.21 -0.32 -31.16
CA GLU A 43 -20.78 -1.47 -31.97
C GLU A 43 -19.32 -1.31 -32.46
N PRO A 44 -18.54 -2.39 -32.58
CA PRO A 44 -17.18 -2.34 -33.09
C PRO A 44 -17.19 -2.14 -34.63
N HIS A 45 -16.65 -1.03 -35.11
CA HIS A 45 -16.35 -0.86 -36.52
C HIS A 45 -15.21 -1.79 -36.96
N SER A 46 -15.55 -2.74 -37.84
CA SER A 46 -14.61 -3.56 -38.60
C SER A 46 -13.84 -2.68 -39.59
N LEU A 47 -12.53 -2.55 -39.41
CA LEU A 47 -11.62 -1.97 -40.39
C LEU A 47 -11.14 -3.09 -41.32
N ASN A 48 -11.57 -3.07 -42.59
CA ASN A 48 -10.99 -3.88 -43.63
C ASN A 48 -9.59 -3.35 -44.03
N PRO A 49 -8.59 -4.21 -44.24
CA PRO A 49 -7.30 -3.80 -44.79
C PRO A 49 -7.39 -3.44 -46.29
N PRO A 50 -6.53 -2.54 -46.78
CA PRO A 50 -6.55 -2.10 -48.16
C PRO A 50 -6.03 -3.15 -49.16
N ASP A 51 -6.61 -3.14 -50.35
CA ASP A 51 -6.34 -4.01 -51.50
C ASP A 51 -4.87 -4.07 -51.90
N GLN A 52 -4.38 -5.31 -52.08
CA GLN A 52 -3.08 -5.60 -52.70
C GLN A 52 -3.24 -5.72 -54.20
N PRO A 53 -2.34 -5.11 -55.03
CA PRO A 53 -2.42 -5.20 -56.48
C PRO A 53 -2.12 -6.62 -57.02
N ALA A 54 -2.85 -6.99 -58.04
CA ALA A 54 -2.69 -8.25 -58.76
C ALA A 54 -1.31 -8.35 -59.44
N ASP A 55 -0.63 -9.48 -59.21
CA ASP A 55 0.63 -9.80 -59.87
C ASP A 55 0.40 -10.72 -61.09
N THR A 56 1.15 -10.42 -62.10
CA THR A 56 1.04 -10.90 -63.49
C THR A 56 1.62 -12.33 -63.61
N GLN A 57 0.89 -13.24 -64.26
CA GLN A 57 1.32 -14.59 -64.58
C GLN A 57 2.48 -14.58 -65.59
N ALA A 58 3.53 -15.38 -65.30
CA ALA A 58 4.53 -15.82 -66.27
C ALA A 58 4.33 -17.30 -66.64
N PRO A 59 4.71 -17.77 -67.84
CA PRO A 59 4.31 -19.07 -68.41
C PRO A 59 5.09 -20.28 -67.88
N PRO A 60 4.61 -21.51 -68.12
CA PRO A 60 5.16 -22.71 -67.52
C PRO A 60 6.43 -23.23 -68.19
N GLU A 61 7.43 -23.57 -67.40
CA GLU A 61 8.58 -24.36 -67.86
C GLU A 61 8.46 -25.82 -67.45
N ASP A 62 8.99 -26.63 -68.35
CA ASP A 62 8.90 -28.06 -68.62
C ASP A 62 9.47 -28.92 -67.49
N GLY A 63 8.85 -30.10 -67.34
CA GLY A 63 9.14 -31.03 -66.27
C GLY A 63 10.40 -31.87 -66.49
N SER A 64 11.13 -32.06 -65.42
CA SER A 64 12.06 -33.16 -65.24
C SER A 64 11.98 -33.70 -63.82
N PRO A 65 11.87 -35.00 -63.57
CA PRO A 65 11.68 -35.54 -62.24
C PRO A 65 12.99 -35.56 -61.48
N GLN A 66 13.00 -34.84 -60.35
CA GLN A 66 14.11 -34.82 -59.36
C GLN A 66 13.95 -36.02 -58.39
N PRO A 67 15.03 -36.73 -58.06
CA PRO A 67 14.98 -37.82 -57.09
C PRO A 67 14.63 -37.29 -55.68
N PRO A 68 13.97 -38.15 -54.82
CA PRO A 68 13.59 -37.71 -53.47
C PRO A 68 14.83 -37.49 -52.58
N LEU A 69 14.90 -36.29 -51.97
CA LEU A 69 15.84 -35.98 -50.90
C LEU A 69 15.51 -36.80 -49.64
N PRO A 70 16.52 -37.27 -48.89
CA PRO A 70 16.29 -37.94 -47.62
C PRO A 70 15.70 -36.95 -46.60
N SER A 71 14.55 -37.36 -46.02
CA SER A 71 13.88 -36.65 -44.94
C SER A 71 14.78 -36.65 -43.70
N SER A 72 15.29 -35.48 -43.31
CA SER A 72 15.98 -35.34 -42.04
C SER A 72 14.96 -35.36 -40.89
N THR A 73 14.93 -36.45 -40.15
CA THR A 73 14.19 -36.55 -38.90
C THR A 73 14.79 -35.52 -37.90
N ALA A 74 14.05 -34.45 -37.62
CA ALA A 74 14.43 -33.51 -36.60
C ALA A 74 14.35 -34.21 -35.24
N THR A 75 15.51 -34.43 -34.63
CA THR A 75 15.62 -34.84 -33.22
C THR A 75 15.24 -33.62 -32.38
N GLU A 76 14.09 -33.67 -31.71
CA GLU A 76 13.67 -32.66 -30.78
C GLU A 76 14.68 -32.61 -29.61
N THR A 77 15.42 -31.50 -29.52
CA THR A 77 16.26 -31.20 -28.36
C THR A 77 15.35 -30.82 -27.21
N PRO A 78 15.40 -31.50 -26.04
CA PRO A 78 14.56 -31.13 -24.91
C PRO A 78 14.85 -29.69 -24.51
N THR A 79 13.83 -28.83 -24.54
CA THR A 79 13.89 -27.48 -24.02
C THR A 79 14.21 -27.55 -22.53
N PRO A 80 15.25 -26.84 -22.02
CA PRO A 80 15.52 -26.83 -20.59
C PRO A 80 14.32 -26.21 -19.84
N THR A 81 13.70 -27.02 -19.01
CA THR A 81 12.69 -26.54 -18.05
C THR A 81 13.41 -25.65 -17.06
N LEU A 82 13.10 -24.34 -17.06
CA LEU A 82 13.57 -23.42 -16.04
C LEU A 82 12.98 -23.83 -14.69
N THR A 83 13.77 -24.55 -13.89
CA THR A 83 13.42 -24.78 -12.49
C THR A 83 13.58 -23.46 -11.77
N LEU A 84 12.46 -22.86 -11.33
CA LEU A 84 12.47 -21.69 -10.46
C LEU A 84 13.16 -22.10 -9.15
N THR A 85 14.40 -21.68 -8.98
CA THR A 85 15.09 -21.81 -7.68
C THR A 85 14.38 -20.87 -6.71
N PRO A 86 13.83 -21.35 -5.57
CA PRO A 86 13.23 -20.47 -4.59
C PRO A 86 14.30 -19.47 -4.15
N THR A 87 14.05 -18.19 -4.42
CA THR A 87 14.87 -17.09 -3.89
C THR A 87 14.76 -17.15 -2.38
N ALA A 88 15.85 -17.39 -1.69
CA ALA A 88 15.90 -17.38 -0.22
C ALA A 88 15.47 -15.97 0.23
N THR A 89 14.28 -15.85 0.80
CA THR A 89 13.83 -14.63 1.45
C THR A 89 14.68 -14.46 2.71
N ASN A 90 15.68 -13.60 2.65
CA ASN A 90 16.52 -13.26 3.80
C ASN A 90 15.69 -12.44 4.81
N THR A 91 14.89 -13.13 5.65
CA THR A 91 14.29 -12.48 6.81
C THR A 91 15.43 -11.97 7.70
N PRO A 92 15.47 -10.68 8.03
CA PRO A 92 16.51 -10.14 8.90
C PRO A 92 16.59 -10.90 10.22
N GLU A 93 17.78 -11.29 10.60
CA GLU A 93 18.07 -12.03 11.83
C GLU A 93 17.78 -11.15 13.08
N THR A 94 17.47 -11.79 14.22
CA THR A 94 17.30 -11.07 15.48
C THR A 94 18.65 -10.62 16.02
N VAL A 95 18.67 -9.42 16.61
CA VAL A 95 19.88 -8.81 17.19
C VAL A 95 19.71 -8.59 18.70
N PRO A 96 20.81 -8.45 19.48
CA PRO A 96 20.70 -8.10 20.89
C PRO A 96 19.91 -6.81 21.09
N GLY A 97 18.87 -6.84 21.96
CA GLY A 97 17.96 -5.73 22.21
C GLY A 97 16.73 -5.71 21.30
N ASP A 98 16.59 -6.65 20.38
CA ASP A 98 15.40 -6.84 19.57
C ASP A 98 14.20 -7.15 20.49
N PRO A 99 13.09 -6.38 20.41
CA PRO A 99 11.93 -6.57 21.27
C PRO A 99 11.35 -7.98 21.22
N VAL A 100 11.36 -8.65 20.09
CA VAL A 100 10.77 -9.99 19.91
C VAL A 100 11.43 -11.05 20.79
N LEU A 101 12.68 -10.84 21.21
CA LEU A 101 13.40 -11.78 22.09
C LEU A 101 12.78 -11.86 23.50
N SER A 102 12.02 -10.84 23.92
CA SER A 102 11.46 -10.72 25.28
C SER A 102 9.94 -10.75 25.34
N LEU A 103 9.25 -10.62 24.20
CA LEU A 103 7.80 -10.46 24.15
C LEU A 103 6.99 -11.77 24.22
N GLY A 104 7.64 -12.92 24.05
CA GLY A 104 6.96 -14.22 24.07
C GLY A 104 6.02 -14.44 22.87
N THR A 105 4.94 -15.17 23.10
CA THR A 105 3.98 -15.50 22.04
C THR A 105 3.20 -14.26 21.60
N PRO A 106 3.12 -13.97 20.29
CA PRO A 106 2.34 -12.84 19.80
C PRO A 106 0.85 -13.00 20.04
N THR A 107 0.16 -11.87 20.22
CA THR A 107 -1.31 -11.82 20.32
C THR A 107 -1.94 -12.14 18.95
N LEU A 108 -1.31 -11.70 17.88
CA LEU A 108 -1.71 -12.00 16.51
C LEU A 108 -0.46 -12.12 15.64
N LYS A 109 -0.46 -13.11 14.75
CA LYS A 109 0.49 -13.26 13.65
C LYS A 109 -0.29 -13.58 12.39
N ASP A 110 -0.20 -12.68 11.42
CA ASP A 110 -0.74 -12.86 10.08
C ASP A 110 0.41 -13.10 9.09
N THR A 111 0.30 -14.15 8.29
CA THR A 111 1.22 -14.49 7.20
C THR A 111 0.52 -14.36 5.84
N PHE A 112 -0.59 -13.63 5.81
CA PHE A 112 -1.38 -13.31 4.62
C PHE A 112 -1.89 -14.53 3.86
N ALA A 113 -2.29 -15.58 4.60
CA ALA A 113 -2.81 -16.79 4.00
C ALA A 113 -4.16 -16.57 3.28
N ASP A 114 -5.01 -15.69 3.81
CA ASP A 114 -6.37 -15.44 3.32
C ASP A 114 -6.78 -13.96 3.23
N GLY A 115 -5.94 -13.04 3.69
CA GLY A 115 -6.20 -11.60 3.64
C GLY A 115 -7.32 -11.09 4.57
N SER A 116 -7.81 -11.91 5.50
CA SER A 116 -8.96 -11.59 6.34
C SER A 116 -8.75 -10.46 7.35
N ILE A 117 -7.49 -10.11 7.64
CA ILE A 117 -7.14 -9.12 8.68
C ILE A 117 -7.25 -7.69 8.17
N PHE A 118 -7.04 -7.45 6.88
CA PHE A 118 -6.97 -6.11 6.30
C PHE A 118 -8.08 -5.88 5.26
N TYR A 119 -8.49 -4.63 5.10
CA TYR A 119 -9.38 -4.24 4.02
C TYR A 119 -8.63 -4.23 2.68
N LEU A 120 -8.96 -5.16 1.78
CA LEU A 120 -8.34 -5.26 0.46
C LEU A 120 -9.13 -4.42 -0.55
N TYR A 121 -8.43 -3.71 -1.44
CA TYR A 121 -9.05 -2.88 -2.46
C TYR A 121 -8.11 -2.64 -3.66
N ASP A 122 -8.71 -2.23 -4.77
CA ASP A 122 -8.01 -1.83 -6.00
C ASP A 122 -8.65 -0.55 -6.55
N GLU A 123 -8.00 0.59 -6.33
CA GLU A 123 -8.47 1.92 -6.71
C GLU A 123 -7.45 2.64 -7.61
N SER A 124 -7.81 3.84 -8.10
CA SER A 124 -6.97 4.60 -9.04
C SER A 124 -5.63 5.07 -8.45
N GLN A 125 -5.55 5.22 -7.13
CA GLN A 125 -4.35 5.70 -6.42
C GLN A 125 -3.45 4.55 -5.98
N SER A 126 -4.05 3.47 -5.48
CA SER A 126 -3.32 2.33 -4.91
C SER A 126 -4.13 1.05 -4.95
N SER A 127 -3.46 -0.07 -4.70
CA SER A 127 -4.11 -1.35 -4.43
C SER A 127 -3.44 -2.12 -3.30
N PHE A 128 -4.27 -2.89 -2.58
CA PHE A 128 -3.86 -3.77 -1.50
C PHE A 128 -4.50 -5.13 -1.76
N ALA A 129 -3.70 -6.13 -2.04
CA ALA A 129 -4.15 -7.47 -2.40
C ALA A 129 -3.32 -8.54 -1.70
N VAL A 130 -3.90 -9.72 -1.51
CA VAL A 130 -3.15 -10.91 -1.09
C VAL A 130 -2.92 -11.79 -2.31
N VAL A 131 -1.64 -12.04 -2.61
CA VAL A 131 -1.21 -12.85 -3.75
C VAL A 131 -0.14 -13.83 -3.27
N GLU A 132 -0.34 -15.12 -3.49
CA GLU A 132 0.62 -16.18 -3.15
C GLU A 132 1.15 -16.13 -1.70
N GLY A 133 0.27 -15.80 -0.74
CA GLY A 133 0.64 -15.71 0.67
C GLY A 133 1.46 -14.49 1.05
N GLN A 134 1.41 -13.44 0.26
CA GLN A 134 1.99 -12.13 0.55
C GLN A 134 0.93 -11.04 0.41
N MET A 135 0.99 -10.02 1.25
CA MET A 135 0.22 -8.81 1.03
C MET A 135 1.00 -7.88 0.11
N VAL A 136 0.45 -7.63 -1.07
CA VAL A 136 1.02 -6.79 -2.12
C VAL A 136 0.41 -5.40 -2.00
N LEU A 137 1.26 -4.41 -1.78
CA LEU A 137 0.90 -3.00 -1.69
C LEU A 137 1.43 -2.30 -2.93
N THR A 138 0.56 -1.63 -3.70
CA THR A 138 0.98 -0.90 -4.90
C THR A 138 0.55 0.56 -4.83
N ALA A 139 1.50 1.49 -4.93
CA ALA A 139 1.24 2.90 -5.18
C ALA A 139 1.25 3.14 -6.70
N LYS A 140 0.09 3.30 -7.31
CA LYS A 140 -0.06 3.42 -8.77
C LYS A 140 0.46 4.73 -9.32
N LYS A 141 0.49 5.79 -8.49
CA LYS A 141 0.99 7.13 -8.84
C LYS A 141 2.18 7.50 -7.96
N ALA A 142 3.10 8.29 -8.52
CA ALA A 142 4.27 8.82 -7.82
C ALA A 142 4.06 10.29 -7.43
N ASP A 143 2.96 10.57 -6.74
CA ASP A 143 2.58 11.91 -6.27
C ASP A 143 2.86 12.14 -4.77
N GLY A 144 3.42 11.13 -4.10
CA GLY A 144 3.74 11.16 -2.68
C GLY A 144 2.55 10.92 -1.74
N TYR A 145 1.35 10.71 -2.29
CA TYR A 145 0.15 10.50 -1.50
C TYR A 145 0.20 9.15 -0.77
N GLU A 146 0.12 9.17 0.55
CA GLU A 146 0.10 7.96 1.39
C GLU A 146 -1.30 7.37 1.44
N THR A 147 -1.40 6.09 1.10
CA THR A 147 -2.63 5.31 1.19
C THR A 147 -2.42 4.13 2.12
N TRP A 148 -3.48 3.69 2.77
CA TRP A 148 -3.39 2.60 3.75
C TRP A 148 -4.60 1.69 3.74
N SER A 149 -4.37 0.47 4.22
CA SER A 149 -5.39 -0.50 4.54
C SER A 149 -5.38 -0.77 6.05
N LEU A 150 -6.53 -0.65 6.70
CA LEU A 150 -6.67 -0.86 8.13
C LEU A 150 -7.10 -2.29 8.47
N SER A 151 -6.62 -2.76 9.63
CA SER A 151 -7.06 -3.98 10.29
C SER A 151 -8.33 -3.75 11.12
N TRP A 152 -8.77 -4.80 11.79
CA TRP A 152 -9.88 -4.78 12.75
C TRP A 152 -9.38 -4.73 14.20
N GLY A 153 -10.12 -4.02 15.05
CA GLY A 153 -9.85 -3.92 16.48
C GLY A 153 -8.86 -2.82 16.88
N ASP A 154 -9.09 -2.24 18.05
CA ASP A 154 -8.30 -1.14 18.60
C ASP A 154 -7.14 -1.66 19.44
N LEU A 155 -5.98 -1.03 19.29
CA LEU A 155 -4.78 -1.22 20.10
C LEU A 155 -4.49 0.03 20.93
N THR A 156 -4.03 -0.16 22.17
CA THR A 156 -3.63 0.91 23.09
C THR A 156 -2.13 0.88 23.33
N ASP A 157 -1.65 -0.13 24.07
CA ASP A 157 -0.24 -0.41 24.31
C ASP A 157 0.15 -1.71 23.63
N PHE A 158 1.15 -1.67 22.77
CA PHE A 158 1.52 -2.82 21.93
C PHE A 158 2.95 -2.71 21.38
N TYR A 159 3.47 -3.81 20.88
CA TYR A 159 4.51 -3.87 19.88
C TYR A 159 3.91 -4.41 18.61
N LEU A 160 4.09 -3.70 17.50
CA LEU A 160 3.62 -4.08 16.17
C LEU A 160 4.83 -4.14 15.23
N GLU A 161 4.92 -5.17 14.42
CA GLU A 161 6.00 -5.36 13.44
C GLU A 161 5.45 -5.91 12.14
N ILE A 162 5.94 -5.39 11.02
CA ILE A 162 5.77 -5.97 9.69
C ILE A 162 7.11 -6.40 9.13
N THR A 163 7.12 -7.48 8.33
CA THR A 163 8.24 -7.86 7.48
C THR A 163 7.87 -7.59 6.03
N GLY A 164 8.61 -6.68 5.40
CA GLY A 164 8.30 -6.25 4.04
C GLY A 164 9.55 -6.13 3.17
N THR A 165 9.36 -6.29 1.87
CA THR A 165 10.40 -6.23 0.84
C THR A 165 10.03 -5.14 -0.16
N PHE A 166 10.97 -4.27 -0.49
CA PHE A 166 10.81 -3.33 -1.61
C PHE A 166 10.72 -4.11 -2.92
N GLY A 167 9.84 -3.69 -3.82
CA GLY A 167 9.71 -4.28 -5.15
C GLY A 167 10.98 -4.17 -5.99
N GLU A 168 10.94 -4.74 -7.19
CA GLU A 168 12.09 -4.74 -8.11
C GLU A 168 12.42 -3.35 -8.64
N GLU A 169 11.43 -2.46 -8.66
CA GLU A 169 11.59 -1.05 -9.04
C GLU A 169 11.21 -0.17 -7.85
N CYS A 170 12.16 0.57 -7.32
CA CYS A 170 11.92 1.61 -6.32
C CYS A 170 13.06 2.63 -6.32
N GLY A 171 12.76 3.87 -5.97
CA GLY A 171 13.73 4.95 -5.87
C GLY A 171 13.38 5.95 -4.77
N GLY A 172 14.34 6.79 -4.39
CA GLY A 172 14.13 7.92 -3.52
C GLY A 172 13.24 7.64 -2.31
N LYS A 173 12.12 8.35 -2.23
CA LYS A 173 11.15 8.24 -1.12
C LYS A 173 9.95 7.33 -1.41
N ASP A 174 10.06 6.42 -2.38
CA ASP A 174 9.12 5.30 -2.50
C ASP A 174 9.18 4.50 -1.20
N ARG A 175 8.03 4.26 -0.58
CA ARG A 175 7.96 3.83 0.81
C ARG A 175 6.80 2.92 1.12
N TYR A 176 7.00 2.09 2.10
CA TYR A 176 5.94 1.35 2.77
C TYR A 176 6.09 1.47 4.29
N GLY A 177 5.06 1.10 5.01
CA GLY A 177 5.08 1.19 6.45
C GLY A 177 3.78 0.80 7.12
N MET A 178 3.55 1.39 8.29
CA MET A 178 2.38 1.13 9.10
C MET A 178 1.70 2.44 9.50
N ILE A 179 0.35 2.39 9.54
CA ILE A 179 -0.46 3.32 10.28
C ILE A 179 -0.86 2.64 11.60
N PHE A 180 -0.88 3.37 12.71
CA PHE A 180 -1.26 2.83 14.00
C PHE A 180 -1.96 3.86 14.88
N ARG A 181 -2.72 3.36 15.89
CA ARG A 181 -3.64 4.16 16.69
C ARG A 181 -4.55 5.04 15.83
N ALA A 182 -5.01 4.48 14.69
CA ALA A 182 -5.96 5.13 13.80
C ALA A 182 -7.37 5.04 14.40
N PRO A 183 -7.94 6.13 14.95
CA PRO A 183 -9.27 6.09 15.54
C PRO A 183 -10.36 5.85 14.50
N ASP A 184 -10.10 6.22 13.26
CA ASP A 184 -10.96 6.01 12.10
C ASP A 184 -10.14 5.69 10.83
N THR A 185 -10.72 5.89 9.63
CA THR A 185 -10.06 5.60 8.35
C THR A 185 -9.21 6.75 7.82
N SER A 186 -9.21 7.91 8.48
CA SER A 186 -8.69 9.14 7.92
C SER A 186 -7.56 9.78 8.74
N GLN A 187 -7.15 9.21 9.87
CA GLN A 187 -6.13 9.79 10.75
C GLN A 187 -5.39 8.72 11.55
N GLY A 188 -4.19 9.06 12.07
CA GLY A 188 -3.36 8.18 12.87
C GLY A 188 -1.87 8.49 12.80
N TYR A 189 -1.05 7.72 13.52
CA TYR A 189 0.40 7.78 13.37
C TYR A 189 0.87 6.95 12.20
N LEU A 190 1.86 7.45 11.46
CA LEU A 190 2.45 6.83 10.28
C LEU A 190 3.95 6.62 10.49
N ILE A 191 4.42 5.38 10.48
CA ILE A 191 5.83 5.03 10.45
C ILE A 191 6.18 4.39 9.13
N THR A 192 7.20 4.92 8.44
CA THR A 192 7.58 4.46 7.10
C THR A 192 9.09 4.27 6.96
N ILE A 193 9.48 3.34 6.09
CA ILE A 193 10.83 3.23 5.54
C ILE A 193 10.79 3.42 4.03
N SER A 194 11.82 4.05 3.48
CA SER A 194 11.93 4.39 2.06
C SER A 194 13.07 3.68 1.36
N CYS A 195 12.96 3.57 0.05
CA CYS A 195 13.91 2.89 -0.81
C CYS A 195 15.34 3.46 -0.74
N ASP A 196 15.50 4.74 -0.41
CA ASP A 196 16.80 5.39 -0.20
C ASP A 196 17.45 5.11 1.17
N GLY A 197 16.85 4.25 2.00
CA GLY A 197 17.39 3.89 3.31
C GLY A 197 17.06 4.89 4.41
N SER A 198 15.98 5.66 4.27
CA SER A 198 15.50 6.58 5.30
C SER A 198 14.22 6.07 5.97
N PHE A 199 13.91 6.60 7.15
CA PHE A 199 12.65 6.39 7.84
C PHE A 199 12.04 7.71 8.33
N ARG A 200 10.74 7.71 8.61
CA ARG A 200 9.99 8.85 9.16
C ARG A 200 8.92 8.38 10.13
N LEU A 201 8.59 9.20 11.14
CA LEU A 201 7.39 9.09 11.96
C LEU A 201 6.62 10.40 11.89
N SER A 202 5.34 10.36 11.55
CA SER A 202 4.44 11.50 11.53
C SER A 202 3.08 11.14 12.12
N ALA A 203 2.29 12.14 12.45
CA ALA A 203 0.87 12.05 12.66
C ALA A 203 0.15 12.70 11.49
N TRP A 204 -0.92 12.09 11.03
CA TRP A 204 -1.84 12.65 10.04
C TRP A 204 -3.18 12.89 10.70
N ASP A 205 -3.70 14.09 10.57
CA ASP A 205 -5.04 14.48 10.97
C ASP A 205 -5.79 15.05 9.76
N SER A 206 -6.90 14.41 9.40
CA SER A 206 -7.69 14.83 8.24
C SER A 206 -8.55 16.06 8.49
N GLU A 207 -8.80 16.43 9.75
CA GLU A 207 -9.55 17.65 10.07
C GLU A 207 -8.70 18.89 9.79
N ASP A 208 -7.41 18.80 10.06
CA ASP A 208 -6.43 19.86 9.79
C ASP A 208 -5.80 19.77 8.40
N GLU A 209 -5.99 18.63 7.70
CA GLU A 209 -5.34 18.27 6.42
C GLU A 209 -3.81 18.43 6.48
N GLU A 210 -3.22 18.14 7.64
CA GLU A 210 -1.81 18.41 7.92
C GLU A 210 -1.07 17.18 8.47
N TYR A 211 0.20 17.03 8.02
CA TYR A 211 1.16 16.12 8.62
C TYR A 211 1.95 16.82 9.72
N THR A 212 1.78 16.38 10.96
CA THR A 212 2.69 16.75 12.04
C THR A 212 3.92 15.83 12.02
N GLU A 213 5.09 16.40 11.77
CA GLU A 213 6.35 15.66 11.78
C GLU A 213 6.84 15.42 13.21
N ILE A 214 6.82 14.15 13.69
CA ILE A 214 7.32 13.76 15.01
C ILE A 214 8.82 13.42 14.93
N LYS A 215 9.21 12.71 13.87
CA LYS A 215 10.58 12.39 13.49
C LYS A 215 10.71 12.46 11.98
N GLY A 216 11.36 13.51 11.51
CA GLY A 216 11.60 13.76 10.09
C GLY A 216 12.47 12.70 9.42
N TRP A 217 12.48 12.72 8.10
CA TRP A 217 13.28 11.81 7.30
C TRP A 217 14.73 11.71 7.82
N THR A 218 15.10 10.49 8.17
CA THR A 218 16.40 10.19 8.79
C THR A 218 16.97 8.94 8.17
N GLY A 219 18.18 9.02 7.63
CA GLY A 219 18.89 7.86 7.10
C GLY A 219 19.27 6.88 8.21
N SER A 220 19.23 5.58 7.92
CA SER A 220 19.63 4.52 8.84
C SER A 220 20.37 3.41 8.13
N GLY A 221 21.58 3.09 8.60
CA GLY A 221 22.35 1.92 8.13
C GLY A 221 21.73 0.57 8.51
N HIS A 222 20.62 0.58 9.28
CA HIS A 222 19.88 -0.63 9.62
C HIS A 222 18.79 -0.96 8.60
N ILE A 223 18.54 -0.11 7.58
CA ILE A 223 17.63 -0.38 6.48
C ILE A 223 18.38 -1.08 5.36
N ASN A 224 17.89 -2.24 4.93
CA ASN A 224 18.28 -2.86 3.68
C ASN A 224 17.61 -2.07 2.55
N ALA A 225 18.30 -1.05 2.06
CA ALA A 225 17.78 -0.10 1.08
C ALA A 225 17.78 -0.67 -0.34
N GLY A 226 17.02 -0.05 -1.23
CA GLY A 226 16.95 -0.39 -2.65
C GLY A 226 16.03 -1.56 -2.98
N PRO A 227 15.91 -1.85 -4.29
CA PRO A 227 15.08 -2.94 -4.80
C PRO A 227 15.42 -4.29 -4.16
N GLY A 228 14.39 -5.06 -3.80
CA GLY A 228 14.54 -6.37 -3.15
C GLY A 228 14.99 -6.33 -1.69
N GLY A 229 15.26 -5.15 -1.12
CA GLY A 229 15.65 -5.00 0.27
C GLY A 229 14.52 -5.42 1.23
N THR A 230 14.76 -6.47 2.03
CA THR A 230 13.78 -6.96 3.01
C THR A 230 14.09 -6.39 4.38
N ASN A 231 13.06 -5.87 5.05
CA ASN A 231 13.18 -5.22 6.35
C ASN A 231 12.06 -5.64 7.30
N ARG A 232 12.39 -5.69 8.59
CA ARG A 232 11.45 -5.72 9.70
C ARG A 232 11.30 -4.30 10.23
N LEU A 233 10.09 -3.74 10.13
CA LEU A 233 9.75 -2.43 10.67
C LEU A 233 8.86 -2.61 11.88
N GLY A 234 9.32 -2.18 13.05
CA GLY A 234 8.63 -2.33 14.32
C GLY A 234 8.32 -1.00 15.00
N ILE A 235 7.21 -0.95 15.72
CA ILE A 235 6.83 0.16 16.61
C ILE A 235 6.35 -0.36 17.94
N LYS A 236 6.98 0.08 19.03
CA LYS A 236 6.53 -0.14 20.39
C LYS A 236 5.82 1.11 20.89
N VAL A 237 4.62 0.93 21.40
CA VAL A 237 3.80 2.01 21.92
C VAL A 237 3.43 1.67 23.37
N LYS A 238 3.76 2.56 24.31
CA LYS A 238 3.39 2.44 25.73
C LYS A 238 3.03 3.82 26.27
N GLY A 239 1.77 4.03 26.61
CA GLY A 239 1.24 5.35 26.95
C GLY A 239 1.46 6.31 25.79
N SER A 240 2.16 7.40 26.02
CA SER A 240 2.56 8.39 24.99
C SER A 240 3.95 8.13 24.41
N THR A 241 4.66 7.07 24.81
CA THR A 241 6.00 6.78 24.31
C THR A 241 5.91 5.92 23.05
N LEU A 242 6.53 6.41 21.97
CA LEU A 242 6.62 5.78 20.65
C LEU A 242 8.08 5.42 20.38
N THR A 243 8.40 4.13 20.27
CA THR A 243 9.78 3.64 20.05
C THR A 243 9.84 2.85 18.76
N GLY A 244 10.59 3.33 17.76
CA GLY A 244 10.72 2.69 16.45
C GLY A 244 11.90 1.73 16.37
N TYR A 245 11.72 0.63 15.64
CA TYR A 245 12.73 -0.40 15.42
C TYR A 245 12.82 -0.74 13.94
N ILE A 246 14.04 -0.94 13.46
CA ILE A 246 14.33 -1.42 12.09
C ILE A 246 15.29 -2.58 12.20
N ASN A 247 14.90 -3.75 11.68
CA ASN A 247 15.67 -4.99 11.74
C ASN A 247 16.13 -5.32 13.19
N GLY A 248 15.24 -5.06 14.17
CA GLY A 248 15.49 -5.28 15.60
C GLY A 248 16.28 -4.18 16.32
N HIS A 249 16.84 -3.20 15.59
CA HIS A 249 17.58 -2.09 16.18
C HIS A 249 16.64 -0.92 16.49
N GLN A 250 16.73 -0.38 17.71
CA GLN A 250 16.02 0.85 18.06
C GLN A 250 16.61 2.04 17.29
N VAL A 251 15.76 2.77 16.54
CA VAL A 251 16.17 3.90 15.71
C VAL A 251 15.68 5.26 16.24
N PHE A 252 14.62 5.27 17.05
CA PHE A 252 14.17 6.44 17.78
C PHE A 252 13.33 6.08 19.01
N GLU A 253 13.19 7.04 19.90
CA GLU A 253 12.18 7.12 20.94
C GLU A 253 11.62 8.54 20.99
N LYS A 254 10.31 8.70 20.98
CA LYS A 254 9.59 9.97 20.99
C LYS A 254 8.39 9.90 21.92
N THR A 255 7.96 11.06 22.39
CA THR A 255 6.73 11.19 23.16
C THR A 255 5.74 12.02 22.37
N ASP A 256 4.56 11.46 22.14
CA ASP A 256 3.44 12.10 21.48
C ASP A 256 2.11 11.55 21.99
N SER A 257 1.06 12.36 22.05
CA SER A 257 -0.24 12.00 22.63
C SER A 257 -1.43 12.35 21.74
N ALA A 258 -1.21 12.66 20.46
CA ALA A 258 -2.30 12.98 19.53
C ALA A 258 -3.33 11.87 19.46
N PHE A 259 -2.86 10.62 19.35
CA PHE A 259 -3.76 9.45 19.33
C PHE A 259 -3.43 8.49 20.47
N SER A 260 -4.45 8.16 21.30
CA SER A 260 -4.26 7.30 22.48
C SER A 260 -4.57 5.82 22.22
N LYS A 261 -5.41 5.52 21.23
CA LYS A 261 -5.83 4.17 20.80
C LYS A 261 -6.38 4.21 19.39
N GLY A 262 -6.52 3.06 18.77
CA GLY A 262 -7.14 2.90 17.47
C GLY A 262 -6.63 1.66 16.75
N ARG A 263 -7.04 1.50 15.51
CA ARG A 263 -6.64 0.40 14.64
C ARG A 263 -5.20 0.55 14.19
N PHE A 264 -4.64 -0.52 13.68
CA PHE A 264 -3.40 -0.48 12.92
C PHE A 264 -3.67 -0.83 11.45
N GLY A 265 -2.71 -0.58 10.60
CA GLY A 265 -2.79 -0.89 9.19
C GLY A 265 -1.42 -0.87 8.53
N VAL A 266 -1.42 -1.13 7.25
CA VAL A 266 -0.24 -1.06 6.40
C VAL A 266 -0.43 0.03 5.36
N LEU A 267 0.65 0.67 4.94
CA LEU A 267 0.60 1.81 4.03
C LEU A 267 1.65 1.72 2.93
N VAL A 268 1.38 2.42 1.83
CA VAL A 268 2.27 2.56 0.68
C VAL A 268 2.17 3.96 0.09
N ALA A 269 3.28 4.47 -0.44
CA ALA A 269 3.31 5.66 -1.28
C ALA A 269 4.53 5.63 -2.20
N ALA A 270 4.41 6.29 -3.34
CA ALA A 270 5.51 6.53 -4.27
C ALA A 270 5.71 8.02 -4.51
N THR A 271 6.97 8.43 -4.67
CA THR A 271 7.38 9.77 -5.10
C THR A 271 8.22 9.75 -6.37
N ASP A 272 8.85 8.62 -6.65
CA ASP A 272 9.82 8.48 -7.73
C ASP A 272 9.38 7.44 -8.78
N THR A 273 8.76 6.33 -8.35
CA THR A 273 8.42 5.20 -9.21
C THR A 273 6.90 5.01 -9.29
N PRO A 274 6.20 5.46 -10.35
CA PRO A 274 4.80 5.11 -10.57
C PRO A 274 4.64 3.58 -10.66
N GLY A 275 3.69 3.02 -9.90
CA GLY A 275 3.52 1.56 -9.81
C GLY A 275 4.45 0.89 -8.79
N PHE A 276 5.13 1.67 -7.95
CA PHE A 276 5.94 1.12 -6.85
C PHE A 276 5.17 0.09 -6.05
N THR A 277 5.81 -1.06 -5.81
CA THR A 277 5.22 -2.18 -5.09
C THR A 277 6.06 -2.56 -3.88
N ALA A 278 5.40 -2.91 -2.78
CA ALA A 278 6.01 -3.55 -1.62
C ALA A 278 5.29 -4.86 -1.31
N TYR A 279 6.05 -5.86 -0.87
CA TYR A 279 5.57 -7.20 -0.54
C TYR A 279 5.72 -7.45 0.94
N LEU A 280 4.62 -7.63 1.66
CA LEU A 280 4.68 -8.00 3.07
C LEU A 280 4.48 -9.50 3.22
N SER A 281 5.40 -10.14 3.94
CA SER A 281 5.33 -11.57 4.25
C SER A 281 4.71 -11.87 5.60
N GLN A 282 4.65 -10.86 6.49
CA GLN A 282 4.13 -11.05 7.84
C GLN A 282 3.75 -9.72 8.49
N ALA A 283 2.67 -9.75 9.30
CA ALA A 283 2.33 -8.72 10.27
C ALA A 283 2.10 -9.39 11.64
N VAL A 284 2.74 -8.86 12.68
CA VAL A 284 2.69 -9.47 14.02
C VAL A 284 2.50 -8.38 15.06
N TYR A 285 1.63 -8.61 16.06
CA TYR A 285 1.60 -7.72 17.21
C TYR A 285 1.51 -8.45 18.54
N TRP A 286 2.01 -7.79 19.58
CA TRP A 286 1.93 -8.18 20.98
C TRP A 286 1.21 -7.08 21.75
N LYS A 287 0.16 -7.43 22.47
CA LYS A 287 -0.45 -6.52 23.43
C LYS A 287 0.50 -6.41 24.63
N LEU A 288 0.80 -5.18 25.05
CA LEU A 288 1.63 -4.91 26.21
C LEU A 288 0.76 -4.67 27.45
N PRO A 289 1.29 -5.01 28.65
CA PRO A 289 0.61 -4.76 29.92
C PRO A 289 0.59 -3.29 30.32
#